data_55b92880715c812db8d7066255c0b9cf
#
_entry.id   55b92880715c812db8d7066255c0b9cf
#
_cell.length_a   1.000
_cell.length_b   1.000
_cell.length_c   1.000
_cell.angle_alpha   90.00
_cell.angle_beta   90.00
_cell.angle_gamma   90.00
#
_symmetry.space_group_name_H-M   'P 1'
#
loop_
_entity.id
_entity.type
_entity.pdbx_description
1 polymer ?
#
loop_
_entity_poly.entity_id
_entity_poly.type
_entity_poly.pdbx_seq_one_letter_code
_entity_poly.pdbx_strand_id
1 'polypeptide(L)'
;MPDVWSQVADIDAATQERLADVLETRGADAQQQAMRRAFLADIEFPAGARVLEVGCGTGVLTRLLARWPRVDTVAGVDPAGPLLHRARRLAAELANVTFHEADGRAVPFDGETFDVVVLDSALSHIPDPDAVLGEARRVLRPGGWLAIFDGDYATTTVALGDHDPLQACAAITMAGSVHDRWLVRRLPMLVRRAGFEGVRLRSHGFVETTEGGYALTIIDRGVDILHGSGQIGEELAAALKAEARRRVVAGTFFGHVAYGSLTARRGAARPA
;
A
#
# COMPACT_ATOMS: atom_id res chain seq x y z
N MET A 1 4.37 14.73 12.24
CA MET A 1 5.46 13.72 12.22
C MET A 1 5.63 13.29 10.77
N PRO A 2 6.84 12.99 10.31
CA PRO A 2 7.03 12.44 8.99
C PRO A 2 6.37 11.04 8.89
N ASP A 3 5.95 10.68 7.69
CA ASP A 3 5.40 9.38 7.39
C ASP A 3 6.41 8.27 7.72
N VAL A 4 6.03 7.34 8.58
CA VAL A 4 6.92 6.26 9.04
C VAL A 4 7.34 5.33 7.91
N TRP A 5 6.52 5.16 6.89
CA TRP A 5 6.83 4.31 5.73
C TRP A 5 7.81 4.99 4.76
N SER A 6 7.74 6.33 4.63
CA SER A 6 8.70 7.08 3.81
C SER A 6 10.11 7.10 4.41
N GLN A 7 10.25 6.74 5.69
CA GLN A 7 11.51 6.68 6.44
C GLN A 7 11.78 5.30 7.01
N VAL A 8 11.15 4.25 6.46
CA VAL A 8 11.18 2.90 7.01
C VAL A 8 12.58 2.31 7.12
N ALA A 9 13.51 2.73 6.28
CA ALA A 9 14.91 2.30 6.34
C ALA A 9 15.69 2.89 7.55
N ASP A 10 15.25 4.05 8.08
CA ASP A 10 15.98 4.83 9.08
C ASP A 10 15.45 4.65 10.51
N ILE A 11 14.34 3.93 10.71
CA ILE A 11 13.72 3.69 12.01
C ILE A 11 14.33 2.47 12.71
N ASP A 12 14.15 2.40 14.05
CA ASP A 12 14.67 1.30 14.85
C ASP A 12 14.08 -0.07 14.50
N ALA A 13 14.86 -1.14 14.74
CA ALA A 13 14.51 -2.51 14.37
C ALA A 13 13.19 -3.01 15.01
N ALA A 14 12.88 -2.58 16.25
CA ALA A 14 11.64 -2.99 16.92
C ALA A 14 10.42 -2.36 16.25
N THR A 15 10.53 -1.12 15.78
CA THR A 15 9.48 -0.44 15.02
C THR A 15 9.33 -1.08 13.64
N GLN A 16 10.43 -1.41 12.96
CA GLN A 16 10.37 -2.13 11.67
C GLN A 16 9.67 -3.49 11.79
N GLU A 17 9.93 -4.25 12.87
CA GLU A 17 9.26 -5.54 13.09
C GLU A 17 7.75 -5.35 13.33
N ARG A 18 7.35 -4.34 14.12
CA ARG A 18 5.92 -4.02 14.30
C ARG A 18 5.24 -3.63 12.97
N LEU A 19 5.92 -2.87 12.12
CA LEU A 19 5.41 -2.52 10.80
C LEU A 19 5.29 -3.75 9.90
N ALA A 20 6.25 -4.68 9.98
CA ALA A 20 6.18 -5.95 9.27
C ALA A 20 4.96 -6.77 9.69
N ASP A 21 4.63 -6.82 10.98
CA ASP A 21 3.43 -7.49 11.48
C ASP A 21 2.14 -6.83 10.97
N VAL A 22 2.10 -5.51 10.89
CA VAL A 22 0.96 -4.78 10.30
C VAL A 22 0.77 -5.17 8.82
N LEU A 23 1.85 -5.25 8.03
CA LEU A 23 1.78 -5.66 6.63
C LEU A 23 1.23 -7.09 6.48
N GLU A 24 1.72 -8.04 7.27
CA GLU A 24 1.27 -9.43 7.22
C GLU A 24 -0.19 -9.55 7.69
N THR A 25 -0.60 -8.84 8.75
CA THR A 25 -1.98 -8.82 9.22
C THR A 25 -2.93 -8.30 8.15
N ARG A 26 -2.59 -7.17 7.51
CA ARG A 26 -3.35 -6.65 6.36
C ARG A 26 -3.33 -7.61 5.17
N GLY A 27 -2.20 -8.27 4.95
CA GLY A 27 -2.04 -9.26 3.89
C GLY A 27 -2.91 -10.51 4.09
N ALA A 28 -3.19 -10.88 5.34
CA ALA A 28 -4.04 -12.01 5.70
C ALA A 28 -5.54 -11.69 5.65
N ASP A 29 -5.92 -10.42 5.66
CA ASP A 29 -7.32 -9.98 5.64
C ASP A 29 -8.03 -10.42 4.35
N ALA A 30 -9.21 -11.03 4.49
CA ALA A 30 -9.96 -11.61 3.36
C ALA A 30 -10.46 -10.54 2.36
N GLN A 31 -10.87 -9.35 2.83
CA GLN A 31 -11.31 -8.26 1.94
C GLN A 31 -10.11 -7.69 1.19
N GLN A 32 -8.98 -7.48 1.87
CA GLN A 32 -7.73 -7.03 1.26
C GLN A 32 -7.27 -8.01 0.18
N GLN A 33 -7.32 -9.31 0.44
CA GLN A 33 -7.00 -10.33 -0.55
C GLN A 33 -7.97 -10.32 -1.73
N ALA A 34 -9.27 -10.19 -1.49
CA ALA A 34 -10.28 -10.12 -2.55
C ALA A 34 -10.07 -8.90 -3.45
N MET A 35 -9.79 -7.72 -2.87
CA MET A 35 -9.50 -6.50 -3.62
C MET A 35 -8.24 -6.64 -4.48
N ARG A 36 -7.14 -7.20 -3.92
CA ARG A 36 -5.90 -7.46 -4.68
C ARG A 36 -6.13 -8.44 -5.83
N ARG A 37 -6.90 -9.52 -5.61
CA ARG A 37 -7.23 -10.47 -6.67
C ARG A 37 -8.06 -9.81 -7.78
N ALA A 38 -9.05 -8.99 -7.43
CA ALA A 38 -9.85 -8.24 -8.40
C ALA A 38 -8.99 -7.25 -9.20
N PHE A 39 -8.06 -6.57 -8.54
CA PHE A 39 -7.10 -5.67 -9.16
C PHE A 39 -6.17 -6.40 -10.15
N LEU A 40 -5.57 -7.52 -9.74
CA LEU A 40 -4.69 -8.31 -10.61
C LEU A 40 -5.43 -8.94 -11.80
N ALA A 41 -6.71 -9.26 -11.65
CA ALA A 41 -7.53 -9.80 -12.73
C ALA A 41 -7.79 -8.78 -13.87
N ASP A 42 -7.60 -7.49 -13.62
CA ASP A 42 -7.69 -6.44 -14.66
C ASP A 42 -6.43 -6.36 -15.55
N ILE A 43 -5.38 -7.13 -15.23
CA ILE A 43 -4.10 -7.14 -15.94
C ILE A 43 -4.02 -8.36 -16.85
N GLU A 44 -3.73 -8.14 -18.13
CA GLU A 44 -3.45 -9.22 -19.07
C GLU A 44 -1.98 -9.63 -19.00
N PHE A 45 -1.65 -10.57 -18.11
CA PHE A 45 -0.30 -11.11 -18.03
C PHE A 45 0.03 -11.92 -19.29
N PRO A 46 1.13 -11.63 -20.01
CA PRO A 46 1.61 -12.51 -21.08
C PRO A 46 2.05 -13.86 -20.51
N ALA A 47 2.14 -14.88 -21.37
CA ALA A 47 2.70 -16.17 -20.95
C ALA A 47 4.17 -16.00 -20.57
N GLY A 48 4.57 -16.49 -19.40
CA GLY A 48 5.93 -16.32 -18.89
C GLY A 48 6.25 -14.90 -18.43
N ALA A 49 5.24 -14.16 -17.91
CA ALA A 49 5.37 -12.77 -17.50
C ALA A 49 6.48 -12.57 -16.46
N ARG A 50 7.32 -11.58 -16.67
CA ARG A 50 8.29 -11.05 -15.70
C ARG A 50 7.68 -9.86 -15.00
N VAL A 51 7.53 -9.93 -13.68
CA VAL A 51 6.85 -8.91 -12.87
C VAL A 51 7.83 -8.25 -11.92
N LEU A 52 7.76 -6.93 -11.81
CA LEU A 52 8.42 -6.15 -10.76
C LEU A 52 7.36 -5.61 -9.80
N GLU A 53 7.54 -5.81 -8.50
CA GLU A 53 6.81 -5.10 -7.46
C GLU A 53 7.72 -4.05 -6.82
N VAL A 54 7.27 -2.78 -6.83
CA VAL A 54 7.98 -1.65 -6.21
C VAL A 54 7.32 -1.31 -4.88
N GLY A 55 8.12 -1.27 -3.79
CA GLY A 55 7.66 -1.12 -2.42
C GLY A 55 7.05 -2.42 -1.89
N CYS A 56 7.76 -3.55 -2.07
CA CYS A 56 7.22 -4.87 -1.77
C CYS A 56 7.11 -5.18 -0.27
N GLY A 57 7.75 -4.41 0.61
CA GLY A 57 7.73 -4.60 2.05
C GLY A 57 8.10 -6.03 2.47
N THR A 58 7.19 -6.72 3.15
CA THR A 58 7.34 -8.13 3.54
C THR A 58 6.99 -9.13 2.43
N GLY A 59 6.70 -8.67 1.22
CA GLY A 59 6.43 -9.50 0.04
C GLY A 59 5.03 -10.13 0.02
N VAL A 60 4.03 -9.50 0.64
CA VAL A 60 2.65 -10.01 0.64
C VAL A 60 2.12 -10.19 -0.78
N LEU A 61 2.20 -9.14 -1.60
CA LEU A 61 1.75 -9.21 -2.99
C LEU A 61 2.75 -9.97 -3.87
N THR A 62 4.06 -9.88 -3.61
CA THR A 62 5.10 -10.67 -4.30
C THR A 62 4.77 -12.16 -4.25
N ARG A 63 4.41 -12.69 -3.06
CA ARG A 63 4.05 -14.10 -2.88
C ARG A 63 2.73 -14.47 -3.60
N LEU A 64 1.80 -13.54 -3.72
CA LEU A 64 0.58 -13.74 -4.50
C LEU A 64 0.90 -13.77 -5.99
N LEU A 65 1.70 -12.83 -6.49
CA LEU A 65 2.13 -12.74 -7.89
C LEU A 65 2.94 -13.96 -8.31
N ALA A 66 3.81 -14.49 -7.45
CA ALA A 66 4.59 -15.70 -7.74
C ALA A 66 3.75 -16.94 -8.02
N ARG A 67 2.51 -16.96 -7.54
CA ARG A 67 1.51 -18.01 -7.77
C ARG A 67 0.43 -17.59 -8.78
N TRP A 68 0.54 -16.39 -9.36
CA TRP A 68 -0.46 -15.89 -10.30
C TRP A 68 -0.33 -16.58 -11.66
N PRO A 69 -1.46 -16.91 -12.29
CA PRO A 69 -1.40 -17.56 -13.59
C PRO A 69 -0.57 -16.77 -14.61
N ARG A 70 0.26 -17.47 -15.39
CA ARG A 70 1.13 -16.95 -16.44
C ARG A 70 2.34 -16.13 -15.98
N VAL A 71 2.51 -15.90 -14.68
CA VAL A 71 3.72 -15.25 -14.12
C VAL A 71 4.84 -16.29 -14.03
N ASP A 72 6.00 -15.95 -14.60
CA ASP A 72 7.22 -16.79 -14.55
C ASP A 72 8.11 -16.35 -13.39
N THR A 73 8.45 -15.07 -13.32
CA THR A 73 9.33 -14.54 -12.28
C THR A 73 8.79 -13.25 -11.68
N VAL A 74 9.07 -13.06 -10.38
CA VAL A 74 8.74 -11.83 -9.66
C VAL A 74 10.00 -11.29 -8.98
N ALA A 75 10.30 -10.03 -9.23
CA ALA A 75 11.28 -9.27 -8.47
C ALA A 75 10.55 -8.28 -7.56
N GLY A 76 10.84 -8.30 -6.26
CA GLY A 76 10.38 -7.30 -5.30
C GLY A 76 11.50 -6.33 -4.95
N VAL A 77 11.23 -5.03 -4.91
CA VAL A 77 12.16 -4.01 -4.41
C VAL A 77 11.57 -3.24 -3.26
N ASP A 78 12.39 -2.96 -2.25
CA ASP A 78 12.03 -2.14 -1.09
C ASP A 78 13.31 -1.54 -0.49
N PRO A 79 13.30 -0.30 0.04
CA PRO A 79 14.50 0.28 0.66
C PRO A 79 14.78 -0.29 2.06
N ALA A 80 13.84 -0.98 2.70
CA ALA A 80 13.97 -1.49 4.06
C ALA A 80 14.55 -2.91 4.09
N GLY A 81 15.86 -3.04 4.32
CA GLY A 81 16.55 -4.32 4.45
C GLY A 81 15.87 -5.32 5.41
N PRO A 82 15.45 -4.91 6.63
CA PRO A 82 14.74 -5.78 7.57
C PRO A 82 13.40 -6.32 7.06
N LEU A 83 12.60 -5.51 6.34
CA LEU A 83 11.38 -5.98 5.69
C LEU A 83 11.70 -7.03 4.62
N LEU A 84 12.74 -6.78 3.81
CA LEU A 84 13.21 -7.74 2.80
C LEU A 84 13.77 -9.03 3.43
N HIS A 85 14.41 -8.95 4.59
CA HIS A 85 14.82 -10.15 5.32
C HIS A 85 13.61 -11.03 5.67
N ARG A 86 12.54 -10.41 6.19
CA ARG A 86 11.29 -11.11 6.47
C ARG A 86 10.62 -11.63 5.18
N ALA A 87 10.62 -10.83 4.10
CA ALA A 87 10.08 -11.24 2.80
C ALA A 87 10.76 -12.51 2.26
N ARG A 88 12.11 -12.56 2.29
CA ARG A 88 12.89 -13.74 1.88
C ARG A 88 12.54 -14.98 2.69
N ARG A 89 12.41 -14.83 4.02
CA ARG A 89 12.02 -15.94 4.89
C ARG A 89 10.63 -16.47 4.58
N LEU A 90 9.65 -15.57 4.35
CA LEU A 90 8.27 -15.95 4.05
C LEU A 90 8.08 -16.50 2.63
N ALA A 91 9.00 -16.19 1.72
CA ALA A 91 8.98 -16.67 0.33
C ALA A 91 9.99 -17.80 0.07
N ALA A 92 10.59 -18.41 1.11
CA ALA A 92 11.69 -19.37 0.96
C ALA A 92 11.38 -20.58 0.06
N GLU A 93 10.12 -20.98 -0.04
CA GLU A 93 9.67 -22.09 -0.89
C GLU A 93 9.34 -21.66 -2.35
N LEU A 94 9.47 -20.37 -2.68
CA LEU A 94 9.13 -19.83 -4.01
C LEU A 94 10.42 -19.64 -4.82
N ALA A 95 10.71 -20.57 -5.73
CA ALA A 95 11.92 -20.54 -6.53
C ALA A 95 11.94 -19.40 -7.59
N ASN A 96 10.78 -18.81 -7.87
CA ASN A 96 10.59 -17.78 -8.89
C ASN A 96 10.52 -16.34 -8.33
N VAL A 97 11.00 -16.11 -7.11
CA VAL A 97 10.98 -14.80 -6.43
C VAL A 97 12.39 -14.34 -6.11
N THR A 98 12.66 -13.06 -6.36
CA THR A 98 13.87 -12.38 -5.88
C THR A 98 13.52 -11.09 -5.15
N PHE A 99 14.37 -10.68 -4.19
CA PHE A 99 14.18 -9.44 -3.44
C PHE A 99 15.47 -8.60 -3.46
N HIS A 100 15.32 -7.32 -3.79
CA HIS A 100 16.42 -6.37 -3.95
C HIS A 100 16.20 -5.14 -3.07
N GLU A 101 17.22 -4.74 -2.32
CA GLU A 101 17.19 -3.51 -1.55
C GLU A 101 17.47 -2.34 -2.50
N ALA A 102 16.46 -1.51 -2.75
CA ALA A 102 16.56 -0.38 -3.65
C ALA A 102 15.42 0.62 -3.42
N ASP A 103 15.68 1.87 -3.81
CA ASP A 103 14.67 2.92 -3.91
C ASP A 103 13.84 2.74 -5.19
N GLY A 104 12.50 2.84 -5.06
CA GLY A 104 11.60 2.74 -6.22
C GLY A 104 11.80 3.82 -7.29
N ARG A 105 12.52 4.90 -6.95
CA ARG A 105 12.92 5.98 -7.88
C ARG A 105 14.15 5.64 -8.71
N ALA A 106 14.87 4.56 -8.37
CA ALA A 106 16.08 4.11 -9.07
C ALA A 106 16.27 2.60 -8.86
N VAL A 107 15.46 1.77 -9.53
CA VAL A 107 15.52 0.31 -9.37
C VAL A 107 16.72 -0.30 -10.13
N PRO A 108 17.37 -1.35 -9.59
CA PRO A 108 18.63 -1.89 -10.12
C PRO A 108 18.40 -2.86 -11.31
N PHE A 109 17.60 -2.44 -12.29
CA PHE A 109 17.29 -3.25 -13.47
C PHE A 109 17.47 -2.45 -14.75
N ASP A 110 17.84 -3.14 -15.82
CA ASP A 110 17.91 -2.56 -17.15
C ASP A 110 16.52 -2.12 -17.65
N GLY A 111 16.52 -1.20 -18.62
CA GLY A 111 15.30 -0.80 -19.30
C GLY A 111 14.64 -1.98 -20.02
N GLU A 112 13.33 -1.93 -20.16
CA GLU A 112 12.53 -2.92 -20.91
C GLU A 112 12.70 -4.37 -20.43
N THR A 113 12.88 -4.54 -19.12
CA THR A 113 13.10 -5.85 -18.49
C THR A 113 11.79 -6.55 -18.13
N PHE A 114 10.76 -5.81 -17.75
CA PHE A 114 9.53 -6.37 -17.18
C PHE A 114 8.33 -6.21 -18.10
N ASP A 115 7.42 -7.18 -18.01
CA ASP A 115 6.12 -7.15 -18.70
C ASP A 115 5.07 -6.41 -17.87
N VAL A 116 5.21 -6.47 -16.54
CA VAL A 116 4.29 -5.83 -15.59
C VAL A 116 5.10 -5.18 -14.46
N VAL A 117 4.77 -3.95 -14.11
CA VAL A 117 5.23 -3.28 -12.87
C VAL A 117 4.02 -3.02 -11.99
N VAL A 118 4.11 -3.46 -10.73
CA VAL A 118 3.04 -3.32 -9.74
C VAL A 118 3.52 -2.51 -8.54
N LEU A 119 2.65 -1.65 -8.01
CA LEU A 119 2.81 -0.97 -6.73
C LEU A 119 1.55 -1.26 -5.88
N ASP A 120 1.71 -1.81 -4.68
CA ASP A 120 0.62 -2.09 -3.74
C ASP A 120 0.81 -1.31 -2.44
N SER A 121 0.00 -0.28 -2.22
CA SER A 121 0.02 0.55 -1.00
C SER A 121 1.41 1.14 -0.71
N ALA A 122 2.12 1.54 -1.75
CA ALA A 122 3.50 2.03 -1.67
C ALA A 122 3.63 3.47 -2.13
N LEU A 123 2.99 3.83 -3.25
CA LEU A 123 3.24 5.12 -3.91
C LEU A 123 2.79 6.32 -3.07
N SER A 124 1.75 6.17 -2.24
CA SER A 124 1.28 7.20 -1.30
C SER A 124 2.29 7.53 -0.19
N HIS A 125 3.28 6.68 0.00
CA HIS A 125 4.35 6.84 1.00
C HIS A 125 5.67 7.36 0.40
N ILE A 126 5.81 7.34 -0.93
CA ILE A 126 7.05 7.74 -1.61
C ILE A 126 6.98 9.23 -2.00
N PRO A 127 7.88 10.08 -1.48
CA PRO A 127 8.08 11.43 -2.02
C PRO A 127 8.49 11.34 -3.48
N ASP A 128 7.99 12.27 -4.32
CA ASP A 128 8.25 12.30 -5.75
C ASP A 128 7.73 11.06 -6.52
N PRO A 129 6.40 10.90 -6.60
CA PRO A 129 5.78 9.82 -7.35
C PRO A 129 6.08 9.88 -8.85
N ASP A 130 6.44 11.05 -9.40
CA ASP A 130 6.80 11.20 -10.80
C ASP A 130 8.12 10.46 -11.13
N ALA A 131 9.10 10.50 -10.24
CA ALA A 131 10.35 9.75 -10.41
C ALA A 131 10.08 8.24 -10.43
N VAL A 132 9.22 7.74 -9.52
CA VAL A 132 8.83 6.31 -9.49
C VAL A 132 8.11 5.90 -10.77
N LEU A 133 7.18 6.72 -11.26
CA LEU A 133 6.45 6.43 -12.50
C LEU A 133 7.35 6.48 -13.73
N GLY A 134 8.31 7.40 -13.74
CA GLY A 134 9.36 7.47 -14.79
C GLY A 134 10.22 6.21 -14.83
N GLU A 135 10.62 5.73 -13.64
CA GLU A 135 11.43 4.52 -13.48
C GLU A 135 10.62 3.26 -13.83
N ALA A 136 9.37 3.16 -13.39
CA ALA A 136 8.47 2.09 -13.80
C ALA A 136 8.30 2.04 -15.32
N ARG A 137 8.19 3.21 -15.98
CA ARG A 137 8.12 3.29 -17.43
C ARG A 137 9.42 2.86 -18.09
N ARG A 138 10.58 3.21 -17.53
CA ARG A 138 11.89 2.81 -18.05
C ARG A 138 12.07 1.30 -18.10
N VAL A 139 11.72 0.62 -17.00
CA VAL A 139 11.94 -0.82 -16.86
C VAL A 139 10.86 -1.69 -17.50
N LEU A 140 9.68 -1.14 -17.78
CA LEU A 140 8.64 -1.83 -18.52
C LEU A 140 9.01 -1.97 -20.00
N ARG A 141 8.69 -3.10 -20.60
CA ARG A 141 8.73 -3.28 -22.06
C ARG A 141 7.66 -2.41 -22.74
N PRO A 142 7.86 -2.03 -24.02
CA PRO A 142 6.79 -1.45 -24.84
C PRO A 142 5.53 -2.35 -24.80
N GLY A 143 4.37 -1.75 -24.55
CA GLY A 143 3.10 -2.48 -24.36
C GLY A 143 2.91 -3.13 -22.98
N GLY A 144 3.91 -3.06 -22.10
CA GLY A 144 3.84 -3.58 -20.74
C GLY A 144 2.84 -2.83 -19.84
N TRP A 145 2.42 -3.48 -18.77
CA TRP A 145 1.42 -2.97 -17.84
C TRP A 145 2.03 -2.27 -16.62
N LEU A 146 1.56 -1.08 -16.33
CA LEU A 146 1.65 -0.46 -15.00
C LEU A 146 0.37 -0.74 -14.23
N ALA A 147 0.49 -1.17 -12.99
CA ALA A 147 -0.62 -1.48 -12.12
C ALA A 147 -0.36 -0.91 -10.72
N ILE A 148 -1.28 -0.08 -10.21
CA ILE A 148 -1.16 0.60 -8.93
C ILE A 148 -2.42 0.32 -8.11
N PHE A 149 -2.25 -0.19 -6.88
CA PHE A 149 -3.29 -0.33 -5.89
C PHE A 149 -2.89 0.47 -4.64
N ASP A 150 -3.68 1.47 -4.25
CA ASP A 150 -3.34 2.31 -3.11
C ASP A 150 -4.59 2.84 -2.39
N GLY A 151 -4.44 3.22 -1.12
CA GLY A 151 -5.51 3.78 -0.32
C GLY A 151 -5.82 5.25 -0.67
N ASP A 152 -7.08 5.59 -0.90
CA ASP A 152 -7.54 6.98 -0.79
C ASP A 152 -7.73 7.30 0.70
N TYR A 153 -6.62 7.48 1.40
CA TYR A 153 -6.60 7.64 2.85
C TYR A 153 -7.34 8.88 3.35
N ALA A 154 -7.66 9.82 2.45
CA ALA A 154 -8.54 10.93 2.76
C ALA A 154 -10.01 10.52 2.93
N THR A 155 -10.37 9.28 2.58
CA THR A 155 -11.70 8.69 2.82
C THR A 155 -11.80 7.93 4.13
N THR A 156 -10.71 7.82 4.90
CA THR A 156 -10.71 7.07 6.16
C THR A 156 -11.74 7.63 7.13
N THR A 157 -12.71 6.80 7.50
CA THR A 157 -13.74 7.18 8.48
C THR A 157 -14.00 6.05 9.46
N VAL A 158 -14.22 6.44 10.72
CA VAL A 158 -14.63 5.58 11.83
C VAL A 158 -15.85 6.17 12.56
N ALA A 159 -16.38 7.28 12.01
CA ALA A 159 -17.50 7.98 12.58
C ALA A 159 -18.82 7.22 12.38
N LEU A 160 -19.68 7.22 13.40
CA LEU A 160 -21.08 6.76 13.33
C LEU A 160 -22.07 7.90 13.10
N GLY A 161 -21.61 9.14 13.15
CA GLY A 161 -22.42 10.34 12.95
C GLY A 161 -21.56 11.59 13.02
N ASP A 162 -22.23 12.75 12.92
CA ASP A 162 -21.58 14.05 13.01
C ASP A 162 -20.91 14.22 14.38
N HIS A 163 -19.72 14.83 14.38
CA HIS A 163 -18.93 15.12 15.60
C HIS A 163 -18.49 13.89 16.40
N ASP A 164 -18.43 12.69 15.80
CA ASP A 164 -17.88 11.52 16.46
C ASP A 164 -16.40 11.75 16.82
N PRO A 165 -16.01 11.71 18.10
CA PRO A 165 -14.65 12.02 18.53
C PRO A 165 -13.60 11.03 18.00
N LEU A 166 -13.98 9.80 17.67
CA LEU A 166 -13.05 8.82 17.09
C LEU A 166 -12.57 9.24 15.69
N GLN A 167 -13.37 10.05 14.97
CA GLN A 167 -12.96 10.55 13.66
C GLN A 167 -11.73 11.47 13.73
N ALA A 168 -11.59 12.26 14.78
CA ALA A 168 -10.41 13.09 14.98
C ALA A 168 -9.14 12.24 15.15
N CYS A 169 -9.26 11.10 15.85
CA CYS A 169 -8.16 10.15 16.01
C CYS A 169 -7.73 9.54 14.65
N ALA A 170 -8.69 9.11 13.83
CA ALA A 170 -8.41 8.61 12.49
C ALA A 170 -7.76 9.69 11.59
N ALA A 171 -8.29 10.89 11.62
CA ALA A 171 -7.80 12.00 10.80
C ALA A 171 -6.33 12.37 11.12
N ILE A 172 -5.98 12.45 12.42
CA ILE A 172 -4.59 12.80 12.83
C ILE A 172 -3.62 11.66 12.48
N THR A 173 -4.05 10.40 12.61
CA THR A 173 -3.24 9.25 12.20
C THR A 173 -2.93 9.30 10.70
N MET A 174 -3.94 9.51 9.87
CA MET A 174 -3.73 9.57 8.41
C MET A 174 -2.88 10.76 8.00
N ALA A 175 -3.04 11.90 8.65
CA ALA A 175 -2.21 13.08 8.40
C ALA A 175 -0.72 12.90 8.75
N GLY A 176 -0.42 12.06 9.76
CA GLY A 176 0.94 11.81 10.22
C GLY A 176 1.57 10.50 9.75
N SER A 177 0.81 9.64 9.04
CA SER A 177 1.27 8.28 8.66
C SER A 177 1.30 8.04 7.17
N VAL A 178 0.78 8.96 6.36
CA VAL A 178 0.73 8.84 4.90
C VAL A 178 1.25 10.14 4.30
N HIS A 179 2.31 10.04 3.51
CA HIS A 179 2.92 11.20 2.86
C HIS A 179 1.93 11.93 1.96
N ASP A 180 1.19 11.21 1.15
CA ASP A 180 0.18 11.75 0.23
C ASP A 180 -1.15 11.00 0.32
N ARG A 181 -1.98 11.35 1.30
CA ARG A 181 -3.30 10.76 1.49
C ARG A 181 -4.31 11.05 0.35
N TRP A 182 -3.97 11.95 -0.57
CA TRP A 182 -4.78 12.34 -1.72
C TRP A 182 -4.30 11.75 -3.04
N LEU A 183 -3.25 10.93 -3.03
CA LEU A 183 -2.57 10.42 -4.22
C LEU A 183 -3.55 9.77 -5.20
N VAL A 184 -4.42 8.87 -4.73
CA VAL A 184 -5.33 8.08 -5.58
C VAL A 184 -6.14 8.95 -6.53
N ARG A 185 -6.60 10.12 -6.07
CA ARG A 185 -7.40 11.06 -6.87
C ARG A 185 -6.61 11.72 -7.99
N ARG A 186 -5.29 11.78 -7.85
CA ARG A 186 -4.37 12.38 -8.84
C ARG A 186 -3.69 11.35 -9.73
N LEU A 187 -3.75 10.06 -9.37
CA LEU A 187 -3.10 8.98 -10.13
C LEU A 187 -3.38 9.03 -11.63
N PRO A 188 -4.64 9.22 -12.11
CA PRO A 188 -4.89 9.25 -13.55
C PRO A 188 -4.14 10.36 -14.29
N MET A 189 -3.97 11.51 -13.64
CA MET A 189 -3.21 12.64 -14.19
C MET A 189 -1.70 12.33 -14.20
N LEU A 190 -1.17 11.87 -13.06
CA LEU A 190 0.25 11.56 -12.88
C LEU A 190 0.71 10.48 -13.88
N VAL A 191 -0.06 9.41 -14.00
CA VAL A 191 0.25 8.28 -14.89
C VAL A 191 0.21 8.70 -16.37
N ARG A 192 -0.77 9.53 -16.78
CA ARG A 192 -0.77 10.09 -18.15
C ARG A 192 0.43 11.00 -18.40
N ARG A 193 0.79 11.85 -17.41
CA ARG A 193 1.95 12.74 -17.50
C ARG A 193 3.25 11.96 -17.64
N ALA A 194 3.37 10.81 -16.98
CA ALA A 194 4.49 9.89 -17.14
C ALA A 194 4.51 9.15 -18.49
N GLY A 195 3.54 9.40 -19.38
CA GLY A 195 3.51 8.84 -20.74
C GLY A 195 2.91 7.43 -20.84
N PHE A 196 2.04 7.06 -19.90
CA PHE A 196 1.23 5.84 -19.98
C PHE A 196 -0.12 6.12 -20.66
N GLU A 197 -0.66 5.09 -21.31
CA GLU A 197 -1.89 5.13 -22.08
C GLU A 197 -2.93 4.15 -21.51
N GLY A 198 -4.19 4.23 -21.94
CA GLY A 198 -5.25 3.30 -21.53
C GLY A 198 -5.55 3.32 -20.03
N VAL A 199 -5.36 4.47 -19.37
CA VAL A 199 -5.49 4.63 -17.93
C VAL A 199 -6.92 4.34 -17.48
N ARG A 200 -7.08 3.34 -16.60
CA ARG A 200 -8.34 2.96 -15.97
C ARG A 200 -8.19 3.00 -14.45
N LEU A 201 -9.08 3.71 -13.78
CA LEU A 201 -9.15 3.76 -12.31
C LEU A 201 -10.45 3.13 -11.85
N ARG A 202 -10.38 2.26 -10.85
CA ARG A 202 -11.54 1.68 -10.13
C ARG A 202 -11.40 1.97 -8.64
N SER A 203 -12.53 2.02 -7.94
CA SER A 203 -12.58 2.15 -6.48
C SER A 203 -13.09 0.86 -5.85
N HIS A 204 -12.53 0.54 -4.68
CA HIS A 204 -12.89 -0.60 -3.85
C HIS A 204 -13.15 -0.09 -2.43
N GLY A 205 -14.21 -0.58 -1.77
CA GLY A 205 -14.49 -0.27 -0.37
C GLY A 205 -13.89 -1.33 0.54
N PHE A 206 -13.13 -0.90 1.54
CA PHE A 206 -12.71 -1.73 2.67
C PHE A 206 -13.53 -1.31 3.89
N VAL A 207 -14.20 -2.26 4.55
CA VAL A 207 -15.10 -2.01 5.67
C VAL A 207 -14.79 -2.97 6.82
N GLU A 208 -14.67 -2.45 8.01
CA GLU A 208 -14.56 -3.21 9.26
C GLU A 208 -15.75 -2.89 10.18
N THR A 209 -16.48 -3.92 10.60
CA THR A 209 -17.67 -3.75 11.45
C THR A 209 -17.67 -4.62 12.71
N THR A 210 -16.90 -5.69 12.78
CA THR A 210 -16.99 -6.69 13.85
C THR A 210 -15.73 -6.87 14.66
N GLU A 211 -14.56 -6.94 14.02
CA GLU A 211 -13.31 -7.26 14.72
C GLU A 211 -12.43 -6.03 14.98
N GLY A 212 -12.71 -4.93 14.29
CA GLY A 212 -12.03 -3.65 14.48
C GLY A 212 -10.53 -3.67 14.19
N GLY A 213 -10.02 -4.68 13.50
CA GLY A 213 -8.59 -4.97 13.36
C GLY A 213 -7.72 -3.77 12.96
N TYR A 214 -7.75 -3.38 11.69
CA TYR A 214 -6.92 -2.28 11.18
C TYR A 214 -7.41 -0.91 11.67
N ALA A 215 -8.73 -0.68 11.69
CA ALA A 215 -9.29 0.61 12.11
C ALA A 215 -9.06 0.90 13.59
N LEU A 216 -9.05 -0.12 14.47
CA LEU A 216 -8.66 0.07 15.88
C LEU A 216 -7.21 0.54 16.00
N THR A 217 -6.29 0.00 15.21
CA THR A 217 -4.89 0.45 15.22
C THR A 217 -4.74 1.91 14.79
N ILE A 218 -5.56 2.35 13.84
CA ILE A 218 -5.64 3.74 13.40
C ILE A 218 -6.11 4.65 14.55
N ILE A 219 -7.18 4.24 15.24
CA ILE A 219 -7.72 5.01 16.37
C ILE A 219 -6.71 5.09 17.51
N ASP A 220 -6.15 3.94 17.94
CA ASP A 220 -5.17 3.89 19.03
C ASP A 220 -3.97 4.80 18.76
N ARG A 221 -3.42 4.73 17.55
CA ARG A 221 -2.31 5.59 17.15
C ARG A 221 -2.70 7.07 17.17
N GLY A 222 -3.90 7.41 16.71
CA GLY A 222 -4.40 8.79 16.74
C GLY A 222 -4.55 9.32 18.16
N VAL A 223 -5.06 8.49 19.07
CA VAL A 223 -5.14 8.82 20.50
C VAL A 223 -3.75 9.05 21.08
N ASP A 224 -2.78 8.18 20.76
CA ASP A 224 -1.40 8.32 21.25
C ASP A 224 -0.73 9.61 20.72
N ILE A 225 -0.98 9.98 19.46
CA ILE A 225 -0.49 11.24 18.88
C ILE A 225 -1.12 12.44 19.60
N LEU A 226 -2.44 12.46 19.80
CA LEU A 226 -3.15 13.55 20.47
C LEU A 226 -2.71 13.70 21.93
N HIS A 227 -2.54 12.60 22.66
CA HIS A 227 -2.05 12.59 24.03
C HIS A 227 -0.59 13.04 24.10
N GLY A 228 0.29 12.45 23.31
CA GLY A 228 1.73 12.80 23.29
C GLY A 228 2.02 14.24 22.87
N SER A 229 1.12 14.87 22.12
CA SER A 229 1.20 16.30 21.77
C SER A 229 0.55 17.25 22.80
N GLY A 230 -0.04 16.70 23.87
CA GLY A 230 -0.72 17.48 24.91
C GLY A 230 -2.09 18.05 24.51
N GLN A 231 -2.65 17.62 23.38
CA GLN A 231 -3.98 18.06 22.92
C GLN A 231 -5.11 17.43 23.73
N ILE A 232 -4.91 16.23 24.28
CA ILE A 232 -5.82 15.57 25.20
C ILE A 232 -5.09 15.04 26.42
N GLY A 233 -5.78 15.00 27.57
CA GLY A 233 -5.25 14.40 28.80
C GLY A 233 -5.38 12.88 28.82
N GLU A 234 -4.73 12.24 29.79
CA GLU A 234 -4.69 10.79 29.95
C GLU A 234 -6.08 10.16 30.08
N GLU A 235 -6.97 10.78 30.86
CA GLU A 235 -8.34 10.31 31.08
C GLU A 235 -9.13 10.23 29.75
N LEU A 236 -9.07 11.30 28.93
CA LEU A 236 -9.74 11.32 27.64
C LEU A 236 -9.10 10.32 26.64
N ALA A 237 -7.78 10.18 26.68
CA ALA A 237 -7.09 9.19 25.84
C ALA A 237 -7.57 7.77 26.17
N ALA A 238 -7.64 7.41 27.46
CA ALA A 238 -8.17 6.13 27.90
C ALA A 238 -9.65 5.92 27.50
N ALA A 239 -10.46 6.98 27.66
CA ALA A 239 -11.89 6.92 27.30
C ALA A 239 -12.12 6.70 25.79
N LEU A 240 -11.37 7.36 24.93
CA LEU A 240 -11.48 7.18 23.46
C LEU A 240 -11.10 5.76 23.04
N LYS A 241 -10.01 5.20 23.57
CA LYS A 241 -9.62 3.81 23.32
C LYS A 241 -10.67 2.81 23.82
N ALA A 242 -11.23 3.05 25.03
CA ALA A 242 -12.29 2.23 25.61
C ALA A 242 -13.57 2.28 24.77
N GLU A 243 -13.97 3.45 24.29
CA GLU A 243 -15.14 3.64 23.43
C GLU A 243 -15.01 2.86 22.12
N ALA A 244 -13.87 2.91 21.44
CA ALA A 244 -13.65 2.16 20.22
C ALA A 244 -13.83 0.64 20.46
N ARG A 245 -13.26 0.11 21.55
CA ARG A 245 -13.39 -1.30 21.94
C ARG A 245 -14.81 -1.66 22.34
N ARG A 246 -15.49 -0.78 23.06
CA ARG A 246 -16.91 -0.95 23.43
C ARG A 246 -17.77 -1.09 22.17
N ARG A 247 -17.54 -0.29 21.13
CA ARG A 247 -18.27 -0.40 19.86
C ARG A 247 -18.04 -1.75 19.17
N VAL A 248 -16.81 -2.27 19.19
CA VAL A 248 -16.51 -3.60 18.66
C VAL A 248 -17.32 -4.67 19.41
N VAL A 249 -17.26 -4.67 20.74
CA VAL A 249 -18.01 -5.64 21.57
C VAL A 249 -19.52 -5.53 21.40
N ALA A 250 -20.02 -4.31 21.21
CA ALA A 250 -21.45 -4.05 20.99
C ALA A 250 -21.92 -4.32 19.55
N GLY A 251 -21.02 -4.66 18.62
CA GLY A 251 -21.35 -4.84 17.21
C GLY A 251 -21.77 -3.55 16.50
N THR A 252 -21.39 -2.38 17.04
CA THR A 252 -21.69 -1.06 16.48
C THR A 252 -20.46 -0.35 15.93
N PHE A 253 -19.34 -1.04 15.82
CA PHE A 253 -18.11 -0.49 15.24
C PHE A 253 -18.26 -0.31 13.73
N PHE A 254 -17.66 0.76 13.22
CA PHE A 254 -17.53 1.01 11.80
C PHE A 254 -16.15 1.60 11.51
N GLY A 255 -15.47 1.01 10.53
CA GLY A 255 -14.26 1.54 9.95
C GLY A 255 -14.33 1.40 8.43
N HIS A 256 -13.95 2.44 7.68
CA HIS A 256 -13.94 2.42 6.23
C HIS A 256 -12.75 3.18 5.65
N VAL A 257 -12.19 2.65 4.57
CA VAL A 257 -11.28 3.34 3.67
C VAL A 257 -11.52 2.89 2.23
N ALA A 258 -11.56 3.80 1.28
CA ALA A 258 -11.60 3.46 -0.12
C ALA A 258 -10.17 3.17 -0.62
N TYR A 259 -10.03 2.15 -1.47
CA TYR A 259 -8.82 1.88 -2.25
C TYR A 259 -9.07 2.19 -3.72
N GLY A 260 -8.05 2.71 -4.41
CA GLY A 260 -8.04 2.84 -5.85
C GLY A 260 -7.16 1.79 -6.50
N SER A 261 -7.65 1.12 -7.54
CA SER A 261 -6.82 0.33 -8.43
C SER A 261 -6.73 1.01 -9.79
N LEU A 262 -5.51 1.26 -10.25
CA LEU A 262 -5.26 1.87 -11.55
C LEU A 262 -4.44 0.91 -12.41
N THR A 263 -4.86 0.74 -13.66
CA THR A 263 -4.08 0.04 -14.69
C THR A 263 -3.84 0.96 -15.87
N ALA A 264 -2.65 0.83 -16.48
CA ALA A 264 -2.26 1.59 -17.66
C ALA A 264 -1.22 0.80 -18.48
N ARG A 265 -0.96 1.20 -19.71
CA ARG A 265 0.03 0.58 -20.57
C ARG A 265 1.17 1.56 -20.92
N ARG A 266 2.40 1.06 -20.94
CA ARG A 266 3.46 1.75 -21.68
C ARG A 266 3.14 1.67 -23.17
N GLY A 267 3.04 2.81 -23.85
CA GLY A 267 2.79 2.87 -25.29
C GLY A 267 3.74 1.95 -26.06
N ALA A 268 3.29 1.42 -27.20
CA ALA A 268 4.14 0.66 -28.10
C ALA A 268 5.32 1.52 -28.58
N ALA A 269 6.45 0.90 -28.88
CA ALA A 269 7.54 1.61 -29.56
C ALA A 269 6.97 2.22 -30.86
N ARG A 270 7.19 3.53 -31.08
CA ARG A 270 6.86 4.12 -32.39
C ARG A 270 7.72 3.41 -33.43
N PRO A 271 7.12 2.93 -34.52
CA PRO A 271 7.94 2.47 -35.64
C PRO A 271 8.85 3.61 -36.07
N ALA A 272 10.13 3.27 -36.27
CA ALA A 272 11.17 4.21 -36.74
C ALA A 272 10.88 4.72 -38.14
#